data_836f1248640ec408f4cb1bd255429ac0
#
_entry.id   836f1248640ec408f4cb1bd255429ac0
#
_cell.length_a   1.000
_cell.length_b   1.000
_cell.length_c   1.000
_cell.angle_alpha   90.00
_cell.angle_beta   90.00
_cell.angle_gamma   90.00
#
_symmetry.space_group_name_H-M   'P 1'
#
loop_
_entity.id
_entity.type
_entity.pdbx_description
1 polymer ?
#
loop_
_entity_poly.entity_id
_entity_poly.type
_entity_poly.pdbx_seq_one_letter_code
_entity_poly.pdbx_strand_id
1 'polypeptide(L)'
;MEHHHTDSLGTRRRTLITGAGGQLGHALVRAFGDDELLALDRAGWDVRHEAPPLPWPPDLVLHAAAWTNVDGAEDDPQGAAAANVGGTTHVAALGAPLVAFSSDYVFDGTRAGPYVESDAPAPLSAYGRSKLHGEAAAGEQAWVVRSSWLFGETGHNFVRTMLRLGAERDELAVVDDQRGCPTYVAHLAGATRQLVDAGAGFGIWHLAAQGDCTWADFADAIFEDAGLDCRVRRISSAEFGAKAPRPPTSILRSEKGAPELPHWRDGLRACLAALGYG
;
A
#
# COMPACT_ATOMS: atom_id res chain seq x y z
N MET A 1 -6.29 16.51 53.64
CA MET A 1 -7.11 16.39 52.43
C MET A 1 -6.17 15.89 51.32
N GLU A 2 -6.11 14.58 51.17
CA GLU A 2 -5.32 13.96 50.10
C GLU A 2 -6.14 13.93 48.84
N HIS A 3 -5.71 14.66 47.80
CA HIS A 3 -6.29 14.58 46.46
C HIS A 3 -5.77 13.31 45.78
N HIS A 4 -6.60 12.27 45.80
CA HIS A 4 -6.41 11.14 44.90
C HIS A 4 -6.54 11.63 43.46
N HIS A 5 -5.40 11.75 42.75
CA HIS A 5 -5.38 11.79 41.31
C HIS A 5 -5.71 10.37 40.83
N THR A 6 -6.96 10.17 40.47
CA THR A 6 -7.33 8.98 39.66
C THR A 6 -6.82 9.22 38.25
N ASP A 7 -5.65 8.67 37.94
CA ASP A 7 -5.22 8.44 36.56
C ASP A 7 -6.31 7.60 35.88
N SER A 8 -7.12 8.23 35.05
CA SER A 8 -7.93 7.52 34.09
C SER A 8 -6.99 6.94 33.02
N LEU A 9 -6.52 5.72 33.27
CA LEU A 9 -5.94 4.89 32.22
C LEU A 9 -7.04 4.67 31.18
N GLY A 10 -7.12 5.56 30.19
CA GLY A 10 -7.97 5.37 29.03
C GLY A 10 -7.66 4.00 28.43
N THR A 11 -8.70 3.19 28.21
CA THR A 11 -8.53 1.89 27.55
C THR A 11 -7.88 2.11 26.20
N ARG A 12 -6.75 1.43 25.93
CA ARG A 12 -6.08 1.48 24.63
C ARG A 12 -7.06 1.03 23.55
N ARG A 13 -7.03 1.69 22.38
CA ARG A 13 -7.79 1.27 21.21
C ARG A 13 -7.35 -0.13 20.79
N ARG A 14 -8.30 -1.04 20.59
CA ARG A 14 -8.07 -2.41 20.13
C ARG A 14 -8.03 -2.42 18.61
N THR A 15 -6.84 -2.58 18.06
CA THR A 15 -6.63 -2.52 16.62
C THR A 15 -6.24 -3.90 16.06
N LEU A 16 -7.02 -4.40 15.14
CA LEU A 16 -6.73 -5.60 14.37
C LEU A 16 -5.99 -5.22 13.09
N ILE A 17 -4.86 -5.88 12.81
CA ILE A 17 -4.13 -5.73 11.56
C ILE A 17 -4.15 -7.08 10.83
N THR A 18 -4.72 -7.14 9.63
CA THR A 18 -4.64 -8.31 8.77
C THR A 18 -3.51 -8.14 7.75
N GLY A 19 -2.87 -9.25 7.34
CA GLY A 19 -1.72 -9.16 6.45
C GLY A 19 -0.46 -8.60 7.13
N ALA A 20 -0.35 -8.79 8.45
CA ALA A 20 0.73 -8.26 9.28
C ALA A 20 2.14 -8.71 8.84
N GLY A 21 2.26 -9.86 8.19
CA GLY A 21 3.53 -10.37 7.62
C GLY A 21 3.96 -9.71 6.30
N GLY A 22 3.12 -8.85 5.70
CA GLY A 22 3.44 -8.09 4.49
C GLY A 22 4.23 -6.80 4.78
N GLN A 23 4.82 -6.20 3.73
CA GLN A 23 5.60 -4.97 3.88
C GLN A 23 4.81 -3.82 4.54
N LEU A 24 3.56 -3.58 4.12
CA LEU A 24 2.70 -2.57 4.73
C LEU A 24 2.26 -2.98 6.14
N GLY A 25 1.93 -4.27 6.35
CA GLY A 25 1.55 -4.80 7.66
C GLY A 25 2.60 -4.54 8.74
N HIS A 26 3.88 -4.80 8.45
CA HIS A 26 4.99 -4.48 9.35
C HIS A 26 5.09 -2.98 9.68
N ALA A 27 4.86 -2.11 8.69
CA ALA A 27 4.88 -0.67 8.92
C ALA A 27 3.69 -0.20 9.77
N LEU A 28 2.49 -0.79 9.55
CA LEU A 28 1.30 -0.50 10.35
C LEU A 28 1.47 -0.95 11.81
N VAL A 29 2.04 -2.13 12.05
CA VAL A 29 2.35 -2.61 13.42
C VAL A 29 3.23 -1.58 14.16
N ARG A 30 4.23 -1.00 13.48
CA ARG A 30 5.09 0.04 14.08
C ARG A 30 4.33 1.34 14.30
N ALA A 31 3.55 1.81 13.32
CA ALA A 31 2.85 3.09 13.38
C ALA A 31 1.70 3.11 14.40
N PHE A 32 1.10 1.96 14.69
CA PHE A 32 0.00 1.80 15.65
C PHE A 32 0.45 1.11 16.96
N GLY A 33 1.75 1.08 17.26
CA GLY A 33 2.32 0.36 18.39
C GLY A 33 1.81 0.78 19.77
N ASP A 34 1.18 1.96 19.90
CA ASP A 34 0.56 2.43 21.14
C ASP A 34 -0.83 1.82 21.39
N ASP A 35 -1.45 1.22 20.37
CA ASP A 35 -2.73 0.53 20.48
C ASP A 35 -2.56 -0.87 21.12
N GLU A 36 -3.65 -1.48 21.56
CA GLU A 36 -3.71 -2.91 21.87
C GLU A 36 -3.85 -3.68 20.56
N LEU A 37 -2.72 -4.24 20.06
CA LEU A 37 -2.65 -4.81 18.73
C LEU A 37 -2.94 -6.32 18.70
N LEU A 38 -3.77 -6.75 17.73
CA LEU A 38 -3.83 -8.11 17.22
C LEU A 38 -3.35 -8.10 15.77
N ALA A 39 -2.15 -8.56 15.53
CA ALA A 39 -1.52 -8.56 14.20
C ALA A 39 -1.54 -10.00 13.63
N LEU A 40 -2.35 -10.22 12.61
CA LEU A 40 -2.53 -11.52 11.97
C LEU A 40 -1.92 -11.51 10.56
N ASP A 41 -1.00 -12.43 10.33
CA ASP A 41 -0.52 -12.77 9.00
C ASP A 41 -1.44 -13.83 8.35
N ARG A 42 -1.02 -14.36 7.19
CA ARG A 42 -1.82 -15.36 6.46
C ARG A 42 -1.97 -16.69 7.23
N ALA A 43 -1.03 -17.03 8.09
CA ALA A 43 -1.12 -18.25 8.91
C ALA A 43 -2.11 -18.07 10.06
N GLY A 44 -2.19 -16.85 10.62
CA GLY A 44 -3.15 -16.51 11.67
C GLY A 44 -4.56 -16.30 11.13
N TRP A 45 -4.70 -15.71 9.93
CA TRP A 45 -5.97 -15.59 9.23
C TRP A 45 -5.77 -15.44 7.71
N ASP A 46 -6.08 -16.50 6.98
CA ASP A 46 -6.30 -16.40 5.54
C ASP A 46 -7.66 -15.73 5.30
N VAL A 47 -7.65 -14.46 4.96
CA VAL A 47 -8.86 -13.63 4.82
C VAL A 47 -9.85 -14.12 3.75
N ARG A 48 -9.46 -15.06 2.89
CA ARG A 48 -10.38 -15.72 1.95
C ARG A 48 -11.45 -16.57 2.65
N HIS A 49 -11.27 -16.80 3.94
CA HIS A 49 -12.20 -17.52 4.81
C HIS A 49 -12.74 -16.57 5.88
N GLU A 50 -13.83 -16.98 6.54
CA GLU A 50 -14.40 -16.25 7.68
C GLU A 50 -13.36 -16.01 8.78
N ALA A 51 -13.59 -14.97 9.59
CA ALA A 51 -12.68 -14.61 10.66
C ALA A 51 -12.60 -15.73 11.71
N PRO A 52 -11.38 -16.05 12.20
CA PRO A 52 -11.23 -16.91 13.35
C PRO A 52 -11.82 -16.24 14.59
N PRO A 53 -12.10 -16.98 15.67
CA PRO A 53 -12.45 -16.37 16.95
C PRO A 53 -11.40 -15.36 17.39
N LEU A 54 -11.81 -14.12 17.61
CA LEU A 54 -10.92 -13.04 18.06
C LEU A 54 -10.98 -12.93 19.59
N PRO A 55 -9.87 -12.55 20.26
CA PRO A 55 -9.83 -12.43 21.73
C PRO A 55 -10.72 -11.28 22.24
N TRP A 56 -11.03 -10.32 21.36
CA TRP A 56 -11.88 -9.17 21.64
C TRP A 56 -12.44 -8.58 20.32
N PRO A 57 -13.57 -7.87 20.36
CA PRO A 57 -14.06 -7.12 19.22
C PRO A 57 -13.10 -5.93 18.96
N PRO A 58 -12.64 -5.70 17.71
CA PRO A 58 -11.77 -4.58 17.40
C PRO A 58 -12.53 -3.25 17.40
N ASP A 59 -11.84 -2.17 17.84
CA ASP A 59 -12.31 -0.79 17.70
C ASP A 59 -11.89 -0.19 16.34
N LEU A 60 -10.88 -0.80 15.69
CA LEU A 60 -10.36 -0.42 14.38
C LEU A 60 -9.78 -1.66 13.69
N VAL A 61 -9.98 -1.76 12.37
CA VAL A 61 -9.31 -2.78 11.55
C VAL A 61 -8.46 -2.11 10.48
N LEU A 62 -7.19 -2.53 10.37
CA LEU A 62 -6.27 -2.15 9.30
C LEU A 62 -6.09 -3.36 8.37
N HIS A 63 -6.75 -3.32 7.21
CA HIS A 63 -6.79 -4.46 6.29
C HIS A 63 -5.72 -4.34 5.22
N ALA A 64 -4.51 -4.85 5.51
CA ALA A 64 -3.37 -4.87 4.59
C ALA A 64 -3.18 -6.23 3.87
N ALA A 65 -4.00 -7.24 4.18
CA ALA A 65 -3.98 -8.50 3.45
C ALA A 65 -4.56 -8.32 2.05
N ALA A 66 -3.82 -8.71 1.01
CA ALA A 66 -4.26 -8.59 -0.37
C ALA A 66 -3.52 -9.57 -1.30
N TRP A 67 -4.13 -9.90 -2.41
CA TRP A 67 -3.42 -10.41 -3.58
C TRP A 67 -2.74 -9.24 -4.28
N THR A 68 -1.42 -9.27 -4.42
CA THR A 68 -0.60 -8.18 -4.99
C THR A 68 0.16 -8.55 -6.27
N ASN A 69 0.11 -9.83 -6.68
CA ASN A 69 0.73 -10.27 -7.92
C ASN A 69 -0.15 -9.86 -9.11
N VAL A 70 0.21 -8.77 -9.78
CA VAL A 70 -0.55 -8.17 -10.87
C VAL A 70 -0.67 -9.11 -12.08
N ASP A 71 0.45 -9.71 -12.51
CA ASP A 71 0.45 -10.65 -13.65
C ASP A 71 -0.24 -11.97 -13.27
N GLY A 72 -0.03 -12.45 -12.05
CA GLY A 72 -0.70 -13.65 -11.55
C GLY A 72 -2.23 -13.50 -11.42
N ALA A 73 -2.74 -12.26 -11.29
CA ALA A 73 -4.18 -12.02 -11.29
C ALA A 73 -4.83 -12.22 -12.67
N GLU A 74 -4.07 -12.09 -13.76
CA GLU A 74 -4.54 -12.46 -15.11
C GLU A 74 -4.59 -13.98 -15.31
N ASP A 75 -3.76 -14.73 -14.57
CA ASP A 75 -3.77 -16.19 -14.57
C ASP A 75 -4.90 -16.75 -13.70
N ASP A 76 -5.14 -16.12 -12.53
CA ASP A 76 -6.15 -16.53 -11.56
C ASP A 76 -6.99 -15.32 -11.07
N PRO A 77 -7.89 -14.79 -11.92
CA PRO A 77 -8.77 -13.68 -11.54
C PRO A 77 -9.71 -14.03 -10.36
N GLN A 78 -10.09 -15.31 -10.25
CA GLN A 78 -10.96 -15.77 -9.17
C GLN A 78 -10.22 -15.80 -7.83
N GLY A 79 -8.97 -16.26 -7.80
CA GLY A 79 -8.12 -16.20 -6.61
C GLY A 79 -7.82 -14.76 -6.18
N ALA A 80 -7.57 -13.85 -7.13
CA ALA A 80 -7.41 -12.43 -6.85
C ALA A 80 -8.70 -11.82 -6.27
N ALA A 81 -9.87 -12.15 -6.83
CA ALA A 81 -11.16 -11.70 -6.30
C ALA A 81 -11.47 -12.31 -4.93
N ALA A 82 -11.20 -13.60 -4.71
CA ALA A 82 -11.40 -14.24 -3.42
C ALA A 82 -10.58 -13.55 -2.31
N ALA A 83 -9.35 -13.12 -2.60
CA ALA A 83 -8.51 -12.42 -1.64
C ALA A 83 -8.92 -10.94 -1.47
N ASN A 84 -9.09 -10.20 -2.57
CA ASN A 84 -9.27 -8.75 -2.52
C ASN A 84 -10.74 -8.33 -2.29
N VAL A 85 -11.70 -9.12 -2.77
CA VAL A 85 -13.14 -8.85 -2.54
C VAL A 85 -13.66 -9.68 -1.38
N GLY A 86 -13.57 -11.01 -1.49
CA GLY A 86 -14.03 -11.92 -0.42
C GLY A 86 -13.34 -11.62 0.91
N GLY A 87 -12.00 -11.44 0.90
CA GLY A 87 -11.24 -11.08 2.09
C GLY A 87 -11.72 -9.78 2.72
N THR A 88 -11.91 -8.72 1.92
CA THR A 88 -12.43 -7.45 2.43
C THR A 88 -13.87 -7.60 2.98
N THR A 89 -14.72 -8.42 2.33
CA THR A 89 -16.08 -8.72 2.83
C THR A 89 -16.04 -9.39 4.20
N HIS A 90 -15.18 -10.39 4.40
CA HIS A 90 -15.04 -11.06 5.70
C HIS A 90 -14.54 -10.11 6.80
N VAL A 91 -13.60 -9.22 6.45
CA VAL A 91 -13.08 -8.21 7.38
C VAL A 91 -14.13 -7.17 7.73
N ALA A 92 -14.88 -6.66 6.75
CA ALA A 92 -15.96 -5.70 6.97
C ALA A 92 -17.10 -6.29 7.82
N ALA A 93 -17.34 -7.60 7.73
CA ALA A 93 -18.33 -8.31 8.55
C ALA A 93 -18.03 -8.28 10.07
N LEU A 94 -16.84 -7.88 10.50
CA LEU A 94 -16.50 -7.63 11.91
C LEU A 94 -17.25 -6.42 12.49
N GLY A 95 -17.80 -5.52 11.65
CA GLY A 95 -18.61 -4.38 12.04
C GLY A 95 -17.84 -3.25 12.72
N ALA A 96 -16.52 -3.26 12.67
CA ALA A 96 -15.65 -2.19 13.19
C ALA A 96 -15.25 -1.21 12.06
N PRO A 97 -14.94 0.06 12.39
CA PRO A 97 -14.30 0.98 11.45
C PRO A 97 -13.09 0.34 10.76
N LEU A 98 -13.01 0.50 9.43
CA LEU A 98 -12.09 -0.24 8.59
C LEU A 98 -11.19 0.72 7.79
N VAL A 99 -9.87 0.51 7.80
CA VAL A 99 -8.97 1.04 6.78
C VAL A 99 -8.68 -0.06 5.77
N ALA A 100 -9.16 0.11 4.54
CA ALA A 100 -8.93 -0.80 3.43
C ALA A 100 -7.93 -0.18 2.44
N PHE A 101 -6.81 -0.86 2.19
CA PHE A 101 -5.79 -0.37 1.26
C PHE A 101 -6.10 -0.80 -0.17
N SER A 102 -6.19 0.17 -1.07
CA SER A 102 -6.41 -0.01 -2.50
C SER A 102 -5.18 0.39 -3.32
N SER A 103 -5.34 0.60 -4.61
CA SER A 103 -4.26 0.82 -5.57
C SER A 103 -4.63 1.88 -6.60
N ASP A 104 -3.59 2.55 -7.13
CA ASP A 104 -3.63 3.38 -8.33
C ASP A 104 -4.08 2.61 -9.59
N TYR A 105 -3.96 1.28 -9.61
CA TYR A 105 -4.40 0.43 -10.73
C TYR A 105 -5.94 0.33 -10.89
N VAL A 106 -6.69 1.01 -10.06
CA VAL A 106 -8.13 1.23 -10.29
C VAL A 106 -8.39 2.22 -11.44
N PHE A 107 -7.37 2.92 -11.91
CA PHE A 107 -7.44 3.87 -13.03
C PHE A 107 -6.82 3.31 -14.31
N ASP A 108 -7.25 3.85 -15.48
CA ASP A 108 -6.77 3.43 -16.80
C ASP A 108 -5.50 4.12 -17.29
N GLY A 109 -5.10 5.22 -16.64
CA GLY A 109 -3.90 5.96 -17.01
C GLY A 109 -4.05 6.90 -18.20
N THR A 110 -5.26 7.20 -18.66
CA THR A 110 -5.52 8.08 -19.82
C THR A 110 -5.58 9.55 -19.47
N ARG A 111 -5.67 9.89 -18.17
CA ARG A 111 -5.74 11.27 -17.71
C ARG A 111 -4.41 12.01 -17.94
N ALA A 112 -4.49 13.26 -18.42
CA ALA A 112 -3.33 14.12 -18.66
C ALA A 112 -2.65 14.64 -17.38
N GLY A 113 -3.22 14.43 -16.19
CA GLY A 113 -2.71 14.89 -14.90
C GLY A 113 -2.92 13.86 -13.79
N PRO A 114 -2.62 14.21 -12.54
CA PRO A 114 -2.84 13.32 -11.42
C PRO A 114 -4.30 12.93 -11.26
N TYR A 115 -4.59 11.70 -10.88
CA TYR A 115 -5.90 11.25 -10.46
C TYR A 115 -6.22 11.74 -9.04
N VAL A 116 -7.44 12.20 -8.84
CA VAL A 116 -7.97 12.62 -7.55
C VAL A 116 -9.12 11.70 -7.11
N GLU A 117 -9.58 11.82 -5.86
CA GLU A 117 -10.56 10.90 -5.28
C GLU A 117 -11.91 10.89 -6.03
N SER A 118 -12.32 12.01 -6.62
CA SER A 118 -13.56 12.14 -7.39
C SER A 118 -13.48 11.61 -8.82
N ASP A 119 -12.29 11.25 -9.32
CA ASP A 119 -12.16 10.69 -10.67
C ASP A 119 -12.77 9.30 -10.75
N ALA A 120 -13.48 9.04 -11.84
CA ALA A 120 -14.10 7.73 -12.08
C ALA A 120 -13.03 6.66 -12.34
N PRO A 121 -13.06 5.52 -11.61
CA PRO A 121 -12.13 4.42 -11.86
C PRO A 121 -12.48 3.67 -13.14
N ALA A 122 -11.45 3.17 -13.85
CA ALA A 122 -11.57 2.37 -15.07
C ALA A 122 -10.40 1.35 -15.18
N PRO A 123 -10.35 0.32 -14.32
CA PRO A 123 -9.20 -0.58 -14.22
C PRO A 123 -8.97 -1.40 -15.46
N LEU A 124 -7.73 -1.48 -15.95
CA LEU A 124 -7.32 -2.22 -17.14
C LEU A 124 -7.13 -3.72 -16.86
N SER A 125 -6.60 -4.07 -15.67
CA SER A 125 -6.17 -5.42 -15.32
C SER A 125 -7.15 -6.15 -14.40
N ALA A 126 -7.06 -7.48 -14.31
CA ALA A 126 -7.80 -8.29 -13.35
C ALA A 126 -7.47 -7.89 -11.91
N TYR A 127 -6.21 -7.56 -11.61
CA TYR A 127 -5.80 -7.02 -10.33
C TYR A 127 -6.52 -5.70 -10.01
N GLY A 128 -6.48 -4.72 -10.92
CA GLY A 128 -7.15 -3.43 -10.73
C GLY A 128 -8.65 -3.59 -10.50
N ARG A 129 -9.33 -4.47 -11.28
CA ARG A 129 -10.74 -4.79 -11.08
C ARG A 129 -11.00 -5.41 -9.70
N SER A 130 -10.16 -6.35 -9.26
CA SER A 130 -10.31 -6.96 -7.94
C SER A 130 -10.14 -5.95 -6.80
N LYS A 131 -9.21 -4.98 -6.94
CA LYS A 131 -9.02 -3.90 -5.97
C LYS A 131 -10.23 -2.96 -5.94
N LEU A 132 -10.74 -2.55 -7.10
CA LEU A 132 -11.93 -1.69 -7.18
C LEU A 132 -13.17 -2.35 -6.55
N HIS A 133 -13.40 -3.64 -6.81
CA HIS A 133 -14.50 -4.36 -6.18
C HIS A 133 -14.28 -4.55 -4.67
N GLY A 134 -13.02 -4.67 -4.22
CA GLY A 134 -12.67 -4.67 -2.82
C GLY A 134 -12.98 -3.34 -2.12
N GLU A 135 -12.81 -2.19 -2.81
CA GLU A 135 -13.24 -0.88 -2.29
C GLU A 135 -14.74 -0.87 -1.95
N ALA A 136 -15.56 -1.37 -2.87
CA ALA A 136 -17.02 -1.48 -2.64
C ALA A 136 -17.37 -2.45 -1.50
N ALA A 137 -16.60 -3.53 -1.35
CA ALA A 137 -16.81 -4.52 -0.28
C ALA A 137 -16.43 -4.01 1.12
N ALA A 138 -15.63 -2.95 1.22
CA ALA A 138 -15.25 -2.34 2.50
C ALA A 138 -16.42 -1.69 3.25
N GLY A 139 -17.48 -1.30 2.53
CA GLY A 139 -18.69 -0.72 3.12
C GLY A 139 -18.55 0.76 3.48
N GLU A 140 -19.61 1.29 4.12
CA GLU A 140 -19.74 2.74 4.39
C GLU A 140 -18.87 3.23 5.55
N GLN A 141 -18.49 2.35 6.48
CA GLN A 141 -17.66 2.68 7.64
C GLN A 141 -16.17 2.39 7.36
N ALA A 142 -15.71 2.74 6.17
CA ALA A 142 -14.34 2.50 5.76
C ALA A 142 -13.64 3.75 5.24
N TRP A 143 -12.36 3.90 5.61
CA TRP A 143 -11.38 4.70 4.89
C TRP A 143 -10.75 3.80 3.82
N VAL A 144 -11.07 4.06 2.56
CA VAL A 144 -10.45 3.37 1.42
C VAL A 144 -9.23 4.17 1.00
N VAL A 145 -8.05 3.66 1.32
CA VAL A 145 -6.77 4.33 1.05
C VAL A 145 -6.19 3.81 -0.26
N ARG A 146 -6.26 4.62 -1.33
CA ARG A 146 -5.55 4.35 -2.58
C ARG A 146 -4.13 4.87 -2.48
N SER A 147 -3.17 4.01 -2.80
CA SER A 147 -1.75 4.32 -2.85
C SER A 147 -1.10 3.67 -4.06
N SER A 148 0.16 3.98 -4.35
CA SER A 148 0.84 3.47 -5.53
C SER A 148 2.28 3.03 -5.25
N TRP A 149 2.75 2.01 -5.98
CA TRP A 149 4.14 1.59 -6.08
C TRP A 149 4.81 1.41 -4.70
N LEU A 150 4.15 0.65 -3.81
CA LEU A 150 4.61 0.47 -2.43
C LEU A 150 5.96 -0.23 -2.35
N PHE A 151 6.85 0.31 -1.54
CA PHE A 151 8.14 -0.29 -1.23
C PHE A 151 8.50 -0.12 0.24
N GLY A 152 9.40 -0.99 0.73
CA GLY A 152 9.86 -0.98 2.11
C GLY A 152 10.99 -1.95 2.36
N GLU A 153 11.40 -2.08 3.61
CA GLU A 153 12.55 -2.90 4.05
C GLU A 153 12.26 -4.40 3.98
N THR A 154 11.00 -4.79 4.01
CA THR A 154 10.58 -6.20 4.09
C THR A 154 9.78 -6.61 2.88
N GLY A 155 9.61 -7.93 2.71
CA GLY A 155 8.83 -8.49 1.62
C GLY A 155 9.49 -8.36 0.24
N HIS A 156 8.75 -8.72 -0.81
CA HIS A 156 9.20 -8.57 -2.20
C HIS A 156 8.69 -7.23 -2.75
N ASN A 157 9.59 -6.36 -3.20
CA ASN A 157 9.27 -5.08 -3.81
C ASN A 157 10.35 -4.65 -4.81
N PHE A 158 10.07 -3.57 -5.55
CA PHE A 158 10.95 -3.09 -6.61
C PHE A 158 12.32 -2.66 -6.09
N VAL A 159 12.40 -1.91 -4.97
CA VAL A 159 13.67 -1.44 -4.39
C VAL A 159 14.58 -2.63 -4.07
N ARG A 160 14.08 -3.61 -3.33
CA ARG A 160 14.86 -4.81 -2.97
C ARG A 160 15.26 -5.63 -4.19
N THR A 161 14.40 -5.70 -5.20
CA THR A 161 14.72 -6.38 -6.46
C THR A 161 15.85 -5.67 -7.20
N MET A 162 15.79 -4.34 -7.32
CA MET A 162 16.82 -3.54 -7.97
C MET A 162 18.14 -3.63 -7.22
N LEU A 163 18.16 -3.50 -5.90
CA LEU A 163 19.36 -3.65 -5.08
C LEU A 163 20.06 -5.00 -5.33
N ARG A 164 19.31 -6.09 -5.32
CA ARG A 164 19.86 -7.43 -5.60
C ARG A 164 20.39 -7.56 -7.01
N LEU A 165 19.59 -7.17 -8.01
CA LEU A 165 19.98 -7.30 -9.41
C LEU A 165 21.12 -6.35 -9.80
N GLY A 166 21.12 -5.11 -9.27
CA GLY A 166 22.17 -4.13 -9.51
C GLY A 166 23.51 -4.51 -8.89
N ALA A 167 23.51 -5.32 -7.81
CA ALA A 167 24.74 -5.90 -7.26
C ALA A 167 25.28 -7.09 -8.09
N GLU A 168 24.44 -7.70 -8.93
CA GLU A 168 24.79 -8.89 -9.73
C GLU A 168 25.08 -8.58 -11.21
N ARG A 169 24.73 -7.37 -11.71
CA ARG A 169 24.71 -7.05 -13.14
C ARG A 169 25.17 -5.63 -13.41
N ASP A 170 25.87 -5.43 -14.52
CA ASP A 170 26.35 -4.13 -14.99
C ASP A 170 25.25 -3.32 -15.71
N GLU A 171 24.18 -3.98 -16.16
CA GLU A 171 23.07 -3.36 -16.86
C GLU A 171 21.73 -4.08 -16.57
N LEU A 172 20.67 -3.30 -16.41
CA LEU A 172 19.29 -3.79 -16.28
C LEU A 172 18.36 -3.05 -17.22
N ALA A 173 17.48 -3.80 -17.92
CA ALA A 173 16.40 -3.23 -18.72
C ALA A 173 15.22 -2.91 -17.83
N VAL A 174 14.76 -1.64 -17.81
CA VAL A 174 13.67 -1.17 -16.97
C VAL A 174 12.70 -0.32 -17.78
N VAL A 175 11.40 -0.51 -17.54
CA VAL A 175 10.30 0.18 -18.22
C VAL A 175 10.36 1.69 -17.96
N ASP A 176 10.20 2.49 -19.02
CA ASP A 176 10.29 3.96 -18.98
C ASP A 176 9.00 4.69 -19.44
N ASP A 177 7.99 3.96 -19.88
CA ASP A 177 6.72 4.49 -20.37
C ASP A 177 5.55 4.34 -19.38
N GLN A 178 5.86 4.07 -18.10
CA GLN A 178 4.90 4.07 -17.00
C GLN A 178 5.35 5.06 -15.93
N ARG A 179 4.43 5.93 -15.48
CA ARG A 179 4.67 6.94 -14.45
C ARG A 179 3.77 6.75 -13.25
N GLY A 180 4.33 6.87 -12.05
CA GLY A 180 3.60 6.72 -10.79
C GLY A 180 4.32 7.39 -9.62
N CYS A 181 3.79 7.19 -8.41
CA CYS A 181 4.34 7.75 -7.17
C CYS A 181 4.89 6.62 -6.29
N PRO A 182 6.20 6.31 -6.34
CA PRO A 182 6.76 5.33 -5.41
C PRO A 182 6.51 5.74 -3.96
N THR A 183 5.85 4.90 -3.18
CA THR A 183 5.42 5.24 -1.84
C THR A 183 6.04 4.33 -0.79
N TYR A 184 6.83 4.90 0.11
CA TYR A 184 7.45 4.19 1.22
C TYR A 184 6.40 3.81 2.27
N VAL A 185 6.32 2.52 2.60
CA VAL A 185 5.28 1.98 3.48
C VAL A 185 5.28 2.57 4.89
N ALA A 186 6.44 3.00 5.41
CA ALA A 186 6.49 3.64 6.72
C ALA A 186 5.84 5.03 6.69
N HIS A 187 6.03 5.79 5.61
CA HIS A 187 5.35 7.08 5.42
C HIS A 187 3.84 6.90 5.23
N LEU A 188 3.43 5.90 4.44
CA LEU A 188 2.01 5.56 4.26
C LEU A 188 1.36 5.17 5.59
N ALA A 189 2.01 4.33 6.39
CA ALA A 189 1.48 3.90 7.68
C ALA A 189 1.33 5.09 8.65
N GLY A 190 2.31 6.00 8.69
CA GLY A 190 2.24 7.24 9.48
C GLY A 190 1.12 8.17 9.04
N ALA A 191 0.94 8.38 7.72
CA ALA A 191 -0.14 9.17 7.17
C ALA A 191 -1.52 8.52 7.43
N THR A 192 -1.60 7.19 7.36
CA THR A 192 -2.81 6.43 7.72
C THR A 192 -3.17 6.64 9.20
N ARG A 193 -2.18 6.60 10.10
CA ARG A 193 -2.38 6.89 11.52
C ARG A 193 -2.93 8.30 11.72
N GLN A 194 -2.33 9.30 11.07
CA GLN A 194 -2.79 10.70 11.14
C GLN A 194 -4.24 10.85 10.63
N LEU A 195 -4.58 10.19 9.51
CA LEU A 195 -5.94 10.22 8.94
C LEU A 195 -6.98 9.70 9.93
N VAL A 196 -6.69 8.55 10.56
CA VAL A 196 -7.58 7.90 11.53
C VAL A 196 -7.69 8.73 12.81
N ASP A 197 -6.58 9.19 13.38
CA ASP A 197 -6.56 9.93 14.65
C ASP A 197 -7.16 11.34 14.52
N ALA A 198 -7.13 11.94 13.32
CA ALA A 198 -7.84 13.18 13.02
C ALA A 198 -9.37 12.99 12.93
N GLY A 199 -9.89 11.76 12.99
CA GLY A 199 -11.31 11.49 12.82
C GLY A 199 -11.82 11.88 11.43
N ALA A 200 -11.00 11.76 10.40
CA ALA A 200 -11.39 12.08 9.02
C ALA A 200 -12.64 11.28 8.62
N GLY A 201 -13.50 11.87 7.80
CA GLY A 201 -14.73 11.20 7.33
C GLY A 201 -14.38 9.92 6.53
N PHE A 202 -15.23 8.91 6.63
CA PHE A 202 -15.13 7.70 5.81
C PHE A 202 -15.22 8.00 4.32
N GLY A 203 -14.74 7.09 3.49
CA GLY A 203 -14.72 7.19 2.04
C GLY A 203 -13.33 7.01 1.44
N ILE A 204 -13.20 7.39 0.17
CA ILE A 204 -11.95 7.24 -0.59
C ILE A 204 -10.97 8.36 -0.24
N TRP A 205 -9.69 8.00 -0.04
CA TRP A 205 -8.57 8.88 0.24
C TRP A 205 -7.36 8.46 -0.60
N HIS A 206 -6.67 9.44 -1.19
CA HIS A 206 -5.40 9.21 -1.87
C HIS A 206 -4.25 9.52 -0.93
N LEU A 207 -3.46 8.50 -0.55
CA LEU A 207 -2.24 8.64 0.23
C LEU A 207 -1.06 8.09 -0.57
N ALA A 208 -0.39 8.96 -1.31
CA ALA A 208 0.79 8.63 -2.11
C ALA A 208 1.89 9.67 -1.88
N ALA A 209 3.14 9.30 -2.12
CA ALA A 209 4.27 10.20 -1.98
C ALA A 209 4.16 11.39 -2.95
N GLN A 210 4.76 12.53 -2.58
CA GLN A 210 4.92 13.67 -3.48
C GLN A 210 5.92 13.35 -4.59
N GLY A 211 5.79 14.06 -5.71
CA GLY A 211 6.57 13.79 -6.94
C GLY A 211 6.04 12.57 -7.68
N ASP A 212 6.63 12.30 -8.82
CA ASP A 212 6.37 11.14 -9.66
C ASP A 212 7.62 10.82 -10.50
N CYS A 213 7.72 9.61 -10.96
CA CYS A 213 8.83 9.17 -11.82
C CYS A 213 8.40 7.97 -12.67
N THR A 214 9.25 7.58 -13.63
CA THR A 214 9.13 6.28 -14.30
C THR A 214 9.79 5.18 -13.49
N TRP A 215 9.53 3.90 -13.82
CA TRP A 215 10.25 2.79 -13.20
C TRP A 215 11.76 2.87 -13.47
N ALA A 216 12.16 3.34 -14.66
CA ALA A 216 13.55 3.55 -15.01
C ALA A 216 14.19 4.66 -14.16
N ASP A 217 13.51 5.81 -13.97
CA ASP A 217 13.99 6.88 -13.09
C ASP A 217 14.11 6.39 -11.64
N PHE A 218 13.15 5.54 -11.20
CA PHE A 218 13.21 4.97 -9.86
C PHE A 218 14.39 4.01 -9.69
N ALA A 219 14.69 3.19 -10.71
CA ALA A 219 15.84 2.29 -10.69
C ALA A 219 17.18 3.08 -10.69
N ASP A 220 17.31 4.13 -11.53
CA ASP A 220 18.47 5.03 -11.53
C ASP A 220 18.71 5.62 -10.12
N ALA A 221 17.64 6.11 -9.48
CA ALA A 221 17.74 6.67 -8.14
C ALA A 221 18.15 5.64 -7.07
N ILE A 222 17.65 4.39 -7.18
CA ILE A 222 18.05 3.30 -6.28
C ILE A 222 19.53 3.00 -6.41
N PHE A 223 20.04 2.91 -7.64
CA PHE A 223 21.47 2.62 -7.88
C PHE A 223 22.35 3.77 -7.43
N GLU A 224 21.98 5.02 -7.77
CA GLU A 224 22.68 6.23 -7.33
C GLU A 224 22.80 6.31 -5.80
N ASP A 225 21.64 6.24 -5.10
CA ASP A 225 21.58 6.42 -3.65
C ASP A 225 22.17 5.21 -2.87
N ALA A 226 22.26 4.01 -3.50
CA ALA A 226 22.88 2.81 -2.93
C ALA A 226 24.36 2.63 -3.33
N GLY A 227 24.92 3.49 -4.18
CA GLY A 227 26.30 3.40 -4.65
C GLY A 227 26.58 2.17 -5.53
N LEU A 228 25.59 1.71 -6.32
CA LEU A 228 25.71 0.57 -7.22
C LEU A 228 26.06 1.04 -8.65
N ASP A 229 27.08 0.42 -9.25
CA ASP A 229 27.49 0.67 -10.64
C ASP A 229 26.73 -0.25 -11.60
N CYS A 230 25.43 0.02 -11.77
CA CYS A 230 24.54 -0.71 -12.67
C CYS A 230 23.78 0.28 -13.56
N ARG A 231 23.93 0.16 -14.87
CA ARG A 231 23.29 1.04 -15.84
C ARG A 231 21.83 0.62 -16.09
N VAL A 232 20.92 1.60 -16.11
CA VAL A 232 19.54 1.38 -16.53
C VAL A 232 19.45 1.53 -18.06
N ARG A 233 19.05 0.47 -18.75
CA ARG A 233 18.63 0.51 -20.14
C ARG A 233 17.12 0.70 -20.19
N ARG A 234 16.68 1.86 -20.65
CA ARG A 234 15.28 2.22 -20.75
C ARG A 234 14.58 1.45 -21.85
N ILE A 235 13.45 0.79 -21.53
CA ILE A 235 12.64 0.01 -22.46
C ILE A 235 11.17 0.41 -22.37
N SER A 236 10.39 0.08 -23.40
CA SER A 236 8.94 0.23 -23.36
C SER A 236 8.26 -0.94 -22.63
N SER A 237 7.02 -0.71 -22.18
CA SER A 237 6.15 -1.78 -21.67
C SER A 237 5.92 -2.89 -22.69
N ALA A 238 5.87 -2.54 -23.98
CA ALA A 238 5.73 -3.50 -25.08
C ALA A 238 6.97 -4.39 -25.20
N GLU A 239 8.18 -3.83 -25.07
CA GLU A 239 9.44 -4.60 -25.07
C GLU A 239 9.57 -5.49 -23.84
N PHE A 240 9.10 -5.01 -22.68
CA PHE A 240 9.10 -5.78 -21.44
C PHE A 240 8.16 -6.99 -21.50
N GLY A 241 7.04 -6.87 -22.22
CA GLY A 241 6.11 -7.98 -22.47
C GLY A 241 5.38 -8.48 -21.22
N ALA A 242 5.06 -7.62 -20.27
CA ALA A 242 4.27 -7.97 -19.10
C ALA A 242 2.88 -8.48 -19.52
N LYS A 243 2.35 -9.47 -18.78
CA LYS A 243 1.07 -10.11 -19.10
C LYS A 243 -0.12 -9.18 -18.83
N ALA A 244 -0.15 -8.55 -17.65
CA ALA A 244 -1.23 -7.65 -17.29
C ALA A 244 -1.03 -6.27 -17.93
N PRO A 245 -2.08 -5.65 -18.49
CA PRO A 245 -2.02 -4.26 -18.91
C PRO A 245 -1.85 -3.35 -17.69
N ARG A 246 -0.98 -2.36 -17.82
CA ARG A 246 -0.67 -1.38 -16.79
C ARG A 246 -1.00 0.02 -17.27
N PRO A 247 -1.53 0.90 -16.39
CA PRO A 247 -1.77 2.28 -16.78
C PRO A 247 -0.45 2.99 -17.13
N PRO A 248 -0.37 3.75 -18.24
CA PRO A 248 0.82 4.52 -18.58
C PRO A 248 1.09 5.65 -17.58
N THR A 249 0.05 6.15 -16.93
CA THR A 249 0.17 7.16 -15.86
C THR A 249 -0.82 6.85 -14.74
N SER A 250 -0.30 6.69 -13.51
CA SER A 250 -1.15 6.41 -12.34
C SER A 250 -0.80 7.31 -11.15
N ILE A 251 -0.43 8.56 -11.43
CA ILE A 251 -0.07 9.55 -10.42
C ILE A 251 -1.32 9.88 -9.58
N LEU A 252 -1.21 9.77 -8.26
CA LEU A 252 -2.27 10.09 -7.31
C LEU A 252 -1.99 11.42 -6.61
N ARG A 253 -3.04 12.22 -6.39
CA ARG A 253 -3.05 13.38 -5.50
C ARG A 253 -4.36 13.40 -4.72
N SER A 254 -4.35 14.04 -3.55
CA SER A 254 -5.59 14.24 -2.80
C SER A 254 -6.16 15.62 -3.04
N GLU A 255 -7.48 15.69 -3.29
CA GLU A 255 -8.26 16.92 -3.30
C GLU A 255 -8.98 17.19 -1.97
N LYS A 256 -8.88 16.25 -1.00
CA LYS A 256 -9.60 16.27 0.27
C LYS A 256 -8.77 16.81 1.45
N GLY A 257 -7.53 17.23 1.21
CA GLY A 257 -6.61 17.62 2.28
C GLY A 257 -6.15 16.43 3.12
N ALA A 258 -5.87 15.30 2.47
CA ALA A 258 -5.26 14.15 3.13
C ALA A 258 -3.89 14.49 3.73
N PRO A 259 -3.43 13.75 4.76
CA PRO A 259 -2.07 13.90 5.26
C PRO A 259 -1.03 13.81 4.13
N GLU A 260 -0.17 14.81 4.01
CA GLU A 260 0.87 14.84 2.97
C GLU A 260 2.01 13.88 3.32
N LEU A 261 2.38 13.03 2.36
CA LEU A 261 3.56 12.21 2.46
C LEU A 261 4.78 12.98 1.91
N PRO A 262 6.01 12.70 2.41
CA PRO A 262 7.23 13.23 1.83
C PRO A 262 7.39 12.90 0.33
N HIS A 263 8.32 13.61 -0.34
CA HIS A 263 8.68 13.29 -1.71
C HIS A 263 9.20 11.84 -1.81
N TRP A 264 8.95 11.15 -2.94
CA TRP A 264 9.31 9.75 -3.09
C TRP A 264 10.82 9.47 -2.92
N ARG A 265 11.70 10.42 -3.31
CA ARG A 265 13.15 10.28 -3.08
C ARG A 265 13.53 10.31 -1.60
N ASP A 266 12.83 11.08 -0.78
CA ASP A 266 13.07 11.09 0.66
C ASP A 266 12.62 9.77 1.29
N GLY A 267 11.51 9.20 0.80
CA GLY A 267 11.07 7.85 1.16
C GLY A 267 12.08 6.78 0.75
N LEU A 268 12.67 6.89 -0.46
CA LEU A 268 13.71 5.97 -0.92
C LEU A 268 14.94 6.03 -0.02
N ARG A 269 15.47 7.21 0.26
CA ARG A 269 16.64 7.39 1.15
C ARG A 269 16.38 6.84 2.55
N ALA A 270 15.20 7.09 3.11
CA ALA A 270 14.81 6.54 4.41
C ALA A 270 14.78 4.99 4.40
N CYS A 271 14.24 4.40 3.33
CA CYS A 271 14.22 2.95 3.15
C CYS A 271 15.63 2.37 3.00
N LEU A 272 16.49 3.00 2.17
CA LEU A 272 17.86 2.57 1.95
C LEU A 272 18.68 2.64 3.24
N ALA A 273 18.57 3.73 4.01
CA ALA A 273 19.22 3.87 5.31
C ALA A 273 18.78 2.76 6.29
N ALA A 274 17.48 2.42 6.32
CA ALA A 274 16.97 1.32 7.14
C ALA A 274 17.46 -0.07 6.68
N LEU A 275 17.86 -0.20 5.40
CA LEU A 275 18.48 -1.41 4.83
C LEU A 275 20.00 -1.43 4.99
N GLY A 276 20.62 -0.36 5.54
CA GLY A 276 22.07 -0.27 5.74
C GLY A 276 22.85 0.29 4.55
N TYR A 277 22.18 0.94 3.61
CA TYR A 277 22.79 1.72 2.53
C TYR A 277 22.82 3.20 2.92
N GLY A 278 23.97 3.87 2.72
CA GLY A 278 24.15 5.28 3.06
C GLY A 278 25.50 5.60 3.61
#